data_145087b4c05cb8fb0f89613f99dbbef2
#
_entry.id   145087b4c05cb8fb0f89613f99dbbef2
#
_cell.length_a   1.000
_cell.length_b   1.000
_cell.length_c   1.000
_cell.angle_alpha   90.00
_cell.angle_beta   90.00
_cell.angle_gamma   90.00
#
_symmetry.space_group_name_H-M   'P 1'
#
loop_
_entity.id
_entity.type
_entity.pdbx_description
1 polymer ?
#
loop_
_entity_poly.entity_id
_entity_poly.type
_entity_poly.pdbx_seq_one_letter_code
_entity_poly.pdbx_strand_id
1 'polypeptide(L)'
;MDKAYKNIEFRTATLRDYDACLNIINKARTQMIDSGLHQWNDGYPSGDDVLNDINNGVAHVLTIDNEIAVYGAVILNGEPCYDTIAGNWQTNGNYYVIHRFATLPEFQREGLAQKFIRCVRGLCEVEQVPSIKVDTHIKNFKMIGLLSSLGFCYCGIIDYGTRGTRAA
;
A
#
# COMPACT_ATOMS: atom_id res chain seq x y z
N MET A 1 -14.69 -14.77 -16.64
CA MET A 1 -13.58 -15.61 -17.10
C MET A 1 -12.36 -15.18 -16.31
N ASP A 2 -11.88 -16.05 -15.41
CA ASP A 2 -10.63 -15.79 -14.71
C ASP A 2 -9.49 -15.77 -15.72
N LYS A 3 -8.84 -14.62 -15.87
CA LYS A 3 -7.61 -14.55 -16.68
C LYS A 3 -6.57 -15.46 -16.02
N ALA A 4 -6.20 -16.55 -16.66
CA ALA A 4 -5.12 -17.40 -16.19
C ALA A 4 -3.79 -16.71 -16.53
N TYR A 5 -3.21 -16.04 -15.56
CA TYR A 5 -1.87 -15.47 -15.67
C TYR A 5 -0.83 -16.58 -15.59
N LYS A 6 0.18 -16.52 -16.48
CA LYS A 6 1.23 -17.55 -16.55
C LYS A 6 2.29 -17.37 -15.48
N ASN A 7 2.60 -16.11 -15.13
CA ASN A 7 3.63 -15.79 -14.15
C ASN A 7 3.19 -14.61 -13.28
N ILE A 8 3.20 -14.79 -11.96
CA ILE A 8 2.97 -13.74 -10.97
C ILE A 8 4.17 -13.72 -10.03
N GLU A 9 4.86 -12.60 -9.95
CA GLU A 9 6.03 -12.42 -9.11
C GLU A 9 5.85 -11.25 -8.15
N PHE A 10 6.23 -11.44 -6.89
CA PHE A 10 6.36 -10.39 -5.89
C PHE A 10 7.85 -10.15 -5.62
N ARG A 11 8.31 -8.92 -5.80
CA ARG A 11 9.72 -8.56 -5.64
C ARG A 11 9.91 -7.11 -5.25
N THR A 12 11.10 -6.78 -4.79
CA THR A 12 11.54 -5.39 -4.63
C THR A 12 11.64 -4.72 -6.01
N ALA A 13 11.21 -3.48 -6.10
CA ALA A 13 11.37 -2.66 -7.30
C ALA A 13 12.81 -2.17 -7.46
N THR A 14 13.22 -1.96 -8.69
CA THR A 14 14.52 -1.40 -9.07
C THR A 14 14.34 -0.08 -9.80
N LEU A 15 15.42 0.65 -10.05
CA LEU A 15 15.37 1.89 -10.84
C LEU A 15 14.78 1.71 -12.24
N ARG A 16 14.88 0.49 -12.81
CA ARG A 16 14.25 0.18 -14.12
C ARG A 16 12.72 0.18 -14.05
N ASP A 17 12.17 0.00 -12.87
CA ASP A 17 10.72 -0.06 -12.63
C ASP A 17 10.12 1.33 -12.33
N TYR A 18 10.96 2.37 -12.20
CA TYR A 18 10.54 3.70 -11.73
C TYR A 18 9.36 4.27 -12.53
N ASP A 19 9.46 4.31 -13.84
CA ASP A 19 8.41 4.89 -14.70
C ASP A 19 7.08 4.15 -14.57
N ALA A 20 7.12 2.82 -14.49
CA ALA A 20 5.95 1.99 -14.31
C ALA A 20 5.31 2.19 -12.91
N CYS A 21 6.12 2.26 -11.86
CA CYS A 21 5.67 2.56 -10.50
C CYS A 21 5.03 3.95 -10.41
N LEU A 22 5.67 4.97 -10.99
CA LEU A 22 5.14 6.32 -11.02
C LEU A 22 3.82 6.41 -11.81
N ASN A 23 3.71 5.68 -12.91
CA ASN A 23 2.47 5.60 -13.69
C ASN A 23 1.31 5.03 -12.85
N ILE A 24 1.54 3.96 -12.07
CA ILE A 24 0.52 3.40 -11.17
C ILE A 24 0.07 4.45 -10.15
N ILE A 25 1.00 5.15 -9.51
CA ILE A 25 0.71 6.19 -8.53
C ILE A 25 -0.11 7.34 -9.16
N ASN A 26 0.27 7.81 -10.35
CA ASN A 26 -0.44 8.89 -11.03
C ASN A 26 -1.87 8.48 -11.41
N LYS A 27 -2.06 7.27 -11.94
CA LYS A 27 -3.40 6.74 -12.27
C LYS A 27 -4.26 6.57 -11.01
N ALA A 28 -3.69 6.05 -9.92
CA ALA A 28 -4.40 5.92 -8.64
C ALA A 28 -4.80 7.27 -8.05
N ARG A 29 -3.92 8.27 -8.13
CA ARG A 29 -4.22 9.65 -7.70
C ARG A 29 -5.40 10.22 -8.48
N THR A 30 -5.37 10.13 -9.80
CA THR A 30 -6.48 10.57 -10.66
C THR A 30 -7.79 9.90 -10.26
N GLN A 31 -7.80 8.57 -10.08
CA GLN A 31 -9.00 7.85 -9.66
C GLN A 31 -9.51 8.29 -8.28
N MET A 32 -8.62 8.58 -7.33
CA MET A 32 -9.01 9.10 -6.02
C MET A 32 -9.67 10.47 -6.13
N ILE A 33 -9.07 11.39 -6.87
CA ILE A 33 -9.61 12.75 -7.10
C ILE A 33 -10.98 12.65 -7.76
N ASP A 34 -11.12 11.87 -8.82
CA ASP A 34 -12.38 11.69 -9.58
C ASP A 34 -13.48 11.08 -8.69
N SER A 35 -13.12 10.26 -7.71
CA SER A 35 -14.04 9.67 -6.75
C SER A 35 -14.33 10.57 -5.53
N GLY A 36 -13.78 11.78 -5.48
CA GLY A 36 -13.94 12.72 -4.37
C GLY A 36 -13.12 12.36 -3.12
N LEU A 37 -12.13 11.47 -3.25
CA LEU A 37 -11.20 11.16 -2.18
C LEU A 37 -10.00 12.11 -2.21
N HIS A 38 -9.90 12.98 -1.22
CA HIS A 38 -8.83 13.97 -1.12
C HIS A 38 -7.64 13.47 -0.29
N GLN A 39 -7.27 12.21 -0.46
CA GLN A 39 -6.14 11.61 0.26
C GLN A 39 -4.79 11.96 -0.38
N TRP A 40 -4.75 12.08 -1.72
CA TRP A 40 -3.55 12.33 -2.52
C TRP A 40 -3.71 13.55 -3.45
N ASN A 41 -4.13 14.68 -2.90
CA ASN A 41 -4.45 15.88 -3.68
C ASN A 41 -3.45 17.04 -3.52
N ASP A 42 -2.40 16.85 -2.71
CA ASP A 42 -1.38 17.85 -2.37
C ASP A 42 -0.04 17.62 -3.10
N GLY A 43 -0.06 16.83 -4.19
CA GLY A 43 1.13 16.43 -4.94
C GLY A 43 1.80 15.17 -4.38
N TYR A 44 1.35 14.66 -3.25
CA TYR A 44 1.79 13.39 -2.67
C TYR A 44 0.91 12.23 -3.16
N PRO A 45 1.45 11.00 -3.40
CA PRO A 45 2.89 10.73 -3.57
C PRO A 45 3.44 11.37 -4.84
N SER A 46 4.68 11.86 -4.79
CA SER A 46 5.40 12.45 -5.91
C SER A 46 6.33 11.42 -6.60
N GLY A 47 6.98 11.83 -7.69
CA GLY A 47 8.04 11.03 -8.29
C GLY A 47 9.23 10.85 -7.35
N ASP A 48 9.54 11.86 -6.52
CA ASP A 48 10.62 11.77 -5.53
C ASP A 48 10.30 10.77 -4.43
N ASP A 49 9.03 10.65 -4.01
CA ASP A 49 8.62 9.62 -3.05
C ASP A 49 8.83 8.21 -3.60
N VAL A 50 8.45 7.97 -4.86
CA VAL A 50 8.67 6.68 -5.53
C VAL A 50 10.15 6.38 -5.70
N LEU A 51 10.95 7.37 -6.09
CA LEU A 51 12.40 7.23 -6.25
C LEU A 51 13.07 6.91 -4.91
N ASN A 52 12.67 7.60 -3.84
CA ASN A 52 13.17 7.35 -2.49
C ASN A 52 12.81 5.94 -2.01
N ASP A 53 11.59 5.47 -2.26
CA ASP A 53 11.18 4.11 -1.91
C ASP A 53 12.05 3.06 -2.61
N ILE A 54 12.35 3.26 -3.90
CA ILE A 54 13.22 2.37 -4.67
C ILE A 54 14.65 2.40 -4.13
N ASN A 55 15.21 3.59 -3.92
CA ASN A 55 16.58 3.75 -3.45
C ASN A 55 16.80 3.18 -2.04
N ASN A 56 15.78 3.23 -1.20
CA ASN A 56 15.81 2.65 0.15
C ASN A 56 15.44 1.16 0.18
N GLY A 57 15.15 0.53 -0.95
CA GLY A 57 14.81 -0.90 -1.04
C GLY A 57 13.46 -1.26 -0.42
N VAL A 58 12.58 -0.28 -0.20
CA VAL A 58 11.26 -0.49 0.41
C VAL A 58 10.11 -0.55 -0.61
N ALA A 59 10.38 -0.13 -1.85
CA ALA A 59 9.43 -0.28 -2.95
C ALA A 59 9.25 -1.75 -3.32
N HIS A 60 8.03 -2.25 -3.31
CA HIS A 60 7.68 -3.60 -3.74
C HIS A 60 6.65 -3.57 -4.85
N VAL A 61 6.76 -4.52 -5.74
CA VAL A 61 5.84 -4.67 -6.87
C VAL A 61 5.33 -6.11 -6.99
N LEU A 62 4.10 -6.24 -7.48
CA LEU A 62 3.57 -7.50 -7.98
C LEU A 62 3.49 -7.38 -9.50
N THR A 63 4.17 -8.28 -10.20
CA THR A 63 4.16 -8.32 -11.66
C THR A 63 3.29 -9.46 -12.17
N ILE A 64 2.69 -9.25 -13.33
CA ILE A 64 1.89 -10.20 -14.07
C ILE A 64 2.49 -10.33 -15.46
N ASP A 65 3.00 -11.50 -15.80
CA ASP A 65 3.65 -11.74 -17.11
C ASP A 65 4.70 -10.65 -17.46
N ASN A 66 5.48 -10.22 -16.46
CA ASN A 66 6.49 -9.15 -16.47
C ASN A 66 5.94 -7.70 -16.47
N GLU A 67 4.64 -7.47 -16.47
CA GLU A 67 4.05 -6.15 -16.32
C GLU A 67 3.77 -5.85 -14.85
N ILE A 68 4.13 -4.66 -14.36
CA ILE A 68 3.88 -4.25 -12.98
C ILE A 68 2.40 -3.90 -12.83
N ALA A 69 1.69 -4.67 -12.01
CA ALA A 69 0.27 -4.52 -11.76
C ALA A 69 -0.05 -3.83 -10.42
N VAL A 70 0.80 -4.03 -9.42
CA VAL A 70 0.61 -3.47 -8.06
C VAL A 70 1.92 -2.90 -7.56
N TYR A 71 1.83 -1.75 -6.89
CA TYR A 71 2.92 -1.08 -6.20
C TYR A 71 2.55 -0.84 -4.73
N GLY A 72 3.53 -0.92 -3.84
CA GLY A 72 3.42 -0.52 -2.45
C GLY A 72 4.78 -0.34 -1.81
N ALA A 73 4.92 0.65 -0.94
CA ALA A 73 6.09 0.81 -0.09
C ALA A 73 5.89 0.02 1.21
N VAL A 74 6.74 -0.96 1.46
CA VAL A 74 6.71 -1.83 2.64
C VAL A 74 7.86 -1.43 3.55
N ILE A 75 7.57 -0.76 4.66
CA ILE A 75 8.57 -0.07 5.48
C ILE A 75 8.50 -0.59 6.91
N LEU A 76 9.62 -1.05 7.44
CA LEU A 76 9.72 -1.50 8.82
C LEU A 76 9.67 -0.29 9.78
N ASN A 77 8.68 -0.27 10.69
CA ASN A 77 8.47 0.79 11.69
C ASN A 77 8.46 2.21 11.08
N GLY A 78 7.98 2.34 9.84
CA GLY A 78 8.20 3.52 9.00
C GLY A 78 7.19 4.65 9.17
N GLU A 79 6.31 4.63 10.18
CA GLU A 79 5.28 5.67 10.35
C GLU A 79 5.25 6.25 11.77
N PRO A 80 5.95 7.38 12.01
CA PRO A 80 5.99 8.01 13.33
C PRO A 80 4.62 8.41 13.90
N CYS A 81 3.66 8.77 13.04
CA CYS A 81 2.31 9.13 13.47
C CYS A 81 1.56 7.97 14.15
N TYR A 82 2.02 6.73 13.96
CA TYR A 82 1.41 5.55 14.59
C TYR A 82 1.65 5.47 16.10
N ASP A 83 2.67 6.17 16.62
CA ASP A 83 2.96 6.22 18.04
C ASP A 83 1.90 7.04 18.83
N THR A 84 1.16 7.90 18.13
CA THR A 84 0.14 8.79 18.72
C THR A 84 -1.28 8.44 18.26
N ILE A 85 -1.53 7.16 17.96
CA ILE A 85 -2.86 6.72 17.55
C ILE A 85 -3.94 7.07 18.60
N ALA A 86 -5.05 7.65 18.17
CA ALA A 86 -6.27 7.75 18.98
C ALA A 86 -7.01 6.41 18.94
N GLY A 87 -6.61 5.49 19.77
CA GLY A 87 -7.05 4.10 19.82
C GLY A 87 -5.94 3.19 20.35
N ASN A 88 -6.01 1.90 20.01
CA ASN A 88 -5.02 0.92 20.46
C ASN A 88 -4.68 -0.07 19.37
N TRP A 89 -3.38 -0.24 19.09
CA TRP A 89 -2.91 -1.32 18.23
C TRP A 89 -3.15 -2.69 18.86
N GLN A 90 -3.44 -3.69 18.02
CA GLN A 90 -3.62 -5.08 18.48
C GLN A 90 -2.29 -5.73 18.92
N THR A 91 -1.17 -5.22 18.41
CA THR A 91 0.17 -5.76 18.68
C THR A 91 1.12 -4.66 19.09
N ASN A 92 2.08 -5.01 19.93
CA ASN A 92 3.22 -4.18 20.27
C ASN A 92 4.49 -4.70 19.56
N GLY A 93 5.50 -3.84 19.41
CA GLY A 93 6.77 -4.19 18.78
C GLY A 93 6.81 -3.85 17.30
N ASN A 94 7.69 -4.52 16.57
CA ASN A 94 7.94 -4.24 15.15
C ASN A 94 6.70 -4.51 14.28
N TYR A 95 6.58 -3.73 13.22
CA TYR A 95 5.53 -3.90 12.21
C TYR A 95 6.03 -3.45 10.85
N TYR A 96 5.46 -4.01 9.78
CA TYR A 96 5.52 -3.40 8.47
C TYR A 96 4.35 -2.47 8.27
N VAL A 97 4.61 -1.27 7.73
CA VAL A 97 3.56 -0.41 7.17
C VAL A 97 3.56 -0.56 5.66
N ILE A 98 2.37 -0.60 5.06
CA ILE A 98 2.20 -0.54 3.60
C ILE A 98 1.71 0.85 3.26
N HIS A 99 2.59 1.67 2.66
CA HIS A 99 2.26 3.00 2.18
C HIS A 99 2.17 3.06 0.66
N ARG A 100 1.49 4.09 0.14
CA ARG A 100 1.40 4.36 -1.31
C ARG A 100 0.93 3.16 -2.12
N PHE A 101 0.02 2.38 -1.54
CA PHE A 101 -0.45 1.13 -2.09
C PHE A 101 -1.46 1.37 -3.21
N ALA A 102 -1.18 0.87 -4.40
CA ALA A 102 -2.01 1.06 -5.57
C ALA A 102 -1.94 -0.12 -6.55
N THR A 103 -3.06 -0.39 -7.19
CA THR A 103 -3.19 -1.35 -8.29
C THR A 103 -3.49 -0.60 -9.59
N LEU A 104 -2.79 -0.95 -10.65
CA LEU A 104 -3.02 -0.40 -11.97
C LEU A 104 -4.49 -0.66 -12.39
N PRO A 105 -5.22 0.33 -12.92
CA PRO A 105 -6.66 0.21 -13.20
C PRO A 105 -7.05 -1.03 -14.01
N GLU A 106 -6.22 -1.40 -14.98
CA GLU A 106 -6.43 -2.52 -15.88
C GLU A 106 -6.40 -3.89 -15.19
N PHE A 107 -5.81 -3.95 -13.98
CA PHE A 107 -5.65 -5.15 -13.15
C PHE A 107 -6.50 -5.12 -11.86
N GLN A 108 -7.39 -4.12 -11.72
CA GLN A 108 -8.28 -4.05 -10.57
C GLN A 108 -9.36 -5.14 -10.62
N ARG A 109 -9.85 -5.56 -9.43
CA ARG A 109 -10.86 -6.60 -9.24
C ARG A 109 -10.41 -8.03 -9.62
N GLU A 110 -9.12 -8.24 -9.82
CA GLU A 110 -8.53 -9.55 -10.12
C GLU A 110 -7.85 -10.20 -8.90
N GLY A 111 -8.08 -9.66 -7.70
CA GLY A 111 -7.52 -10.20 -6.45
C GLY A 111 -6.03 -9.88 -6.22
N LEU A 112 -5.39 -9.07 -7.09
CA LEU A 112 -3.95 -8.82 -7.03
C LEU A 112 -3.53 -7.98 -5.82
N ALA A 113 -4.37 -7.03 -5.40
CA ALA A 113 -4.15 -6.28 -4.17
C ALA A 113 -4.11 -7.21 -2.94
N GLN A 114 -5.05 -8.17 -2.87
CA GLN A 114 -5.05 -9.20 -1.82
C GLN A 114 -3.78 -10.06 -1.89
N LYS A 115 -3.38 -10.45 -3.10
CA LYS A 115 -2.16 -11.26 -3.30
C LYS A 115 -0.92 -10.51 -2.84
N PHE A 116 -0.78 -9.23 -3.17
CA PHE A 116 0.33 -8.38 -2.70
C PHE A 116 0.40 -8.39 -1.15
N ILE A 117 -0.71 -8.10 -0.46
CA ILE A 117 -0.73 -8.07 1.01
C ILE A 117 -0.40 -9.46 1.61
N ARG A 118 -0.84 -10.56 0.98
CA ARG A 118 -0.44 -11.91 1.39
C ARG A 118 1.04 -12.18 1.21
N CYS A 119 1.67 -11.64 0.17
CA CYS A 119 3.13 -11.71 0.00
C CYS A 119 3.86 -10.92 1.09
N VAL A 120 3.37 -9.73 1.46
CA VAL A 120 3.92 -8.98 2.59
C VAL A 120 3.76 -9.75 3.91
N ARG A 121 2.66 -10.47 4.11
CA ARG A 121 2.49 -11.37 5.26
C ARG A 121 3.55 -12.47 5.27
N GLY A 122 3.83 -13.08 4.12
CA GLY A 122 4.92 -14.05 3.99
C GLY A 122 6.30 -13.44 4.32
N LEU A 123 6.54 -12.19 3.93
CA LEU A 123 7.75 -11.45 4.31
C LEU A 123 7.82 -11.26 5.83
N CYS A 124 6.70 -10.90 6.48
CA CYS A 124 6.61 -10.82 7.94
C CYS A 124 7.00 -12.14 8.64
N GLU A 125 6.55 -13.27 8.11
CA GLU A 125 6.87 -14.59 8.66
C GLU A 125 8.36 -14.90 8.55
N VAL A 126 8.97 -14.62 7.39
CA VAL A 126 10.41 -14.83 7.15
C VAL A 126 11.27 -13.94 8.05
N GLU A 127 10.90 -12.68 8.20
CA GLU A 127 11.68 -11.68 8.95
C GLU A 127 11.26 -11.57 10.42
N GLN A 128 10.33 -12.39 10.88
CA GLN A 128 9.81 -12.42 12.25
C GLN A 128 9.24 -11.06 12.71
N VAL A 129 8.59 -10.35 11.78
CA VAL A 129 7.86 -9.11 12.08
C VAL A 129 6.43 -9.46 12.46
N PRO A 130 5.95 -9.14 13.67
CA PRO A 130 4.69 -9.70 14.19
C PRO A 130 3.43 -9.11 13.56
N SER A 131 3.49 -7.99 12.84
CA SER A 131 2.28 -7.36 12.32
C SER A 131 2.50 -6.51 11.07
N ILE A 132 1.40 -6.30 10.36
CA ILE A 132 1.26 -5.30 9.29
C ILE A 132 0.27 -4.25 9.78
N LYS A 133 0.62 -2.96 9.66
CA LYS A 133 -0.24 -1.83 9.95
C LYS A 133 -0.49 -1.04 8.67
N VAL A 134 -1.72 -0.57 8.50
CA VAL A 134 -2.12 0.22 7.32
C VAL A 134 -3.08 1.29 7.78
N ASP A 135 -3.00 2.46 7.19
CA ASP A 135 -4.00 3.51 7.35
C ASP A 135 -4.57 3.93 6.00
N THR A 136 -5.79 4.43 6.01
CA THR A 136 -6.47 4.92 4.81
C THR A 136 -7.49 5.99 5.16
N HIS A 137 -7.89 6.80 4.17
CA HIS A 137 -8.96 7.77 4.37
C HIS A 137 -10.26 7.06 4.75
N ILE A 138 -10.99 7.59 5.74
CA ILE A 138 -12.19 6.96 6.29
C ILE A 138 -13.31 6.71 5.25
N LYS A 139 -13.30 7.47 4.14
CA LYS A 139 -14.23 7.28 3.01
C LYS A 139 -13.67 6.35 1.92
N ASN A 140 -12.48 5.80 2.09
CA ASN A 140 -11.92 4.84 1.13
C ASN A 140 -12.49 3.43 1.40
N PHE A 141 -13.77 3.26 1.13
CA PHE A 141 -14.49 2.01 1.39
C PHE A 141 -13.90 0.81 0.62
N LYS A 142 -13.27 1.05 -0.54
CA LYS A 142 -12.59 -0.02 -1.31
C LYS A 142 -11.40 -0.57 -0.51
N MET A 143 -10.56 0.30 0.03
CA MET A 143 -9.41 -0.12 0.84
C MET A 143 -9.86 -0.73 2.16
N ILE A 144 -10.82 -0.11 2.86
CA ILE A 144 -11.38 -0.64 4.11
C ILE A 144 -11.96 -2.04 3.90
N GLY A 145 -12.74 -2.25 2.83
CA GLY A 145 -13.28 -3.56 2.49
C GLY A 145 -12.21 -4.61 2.16
N LEU A 146 -11.16 -4.21 1.43
CA LEU A 146 -10.01 -5.07 1.15
C LEU A 146 -9.31 -5.52 2.44
N LEU A 147 -8.95 -4.58 3.30
CA LEU A 147 -8.26 -4.86 4.57
C LEU A 147 -9.11 -5.75 5.49
N SER A 148 -10.40 -5.42 5.64
CA SER A 148 -11.35 -6.22 6.42
C SER A 148 -11.45 -7.66 5.92
N SER A 149 -11.50 -7.85 4.59
CA SER A 149 -11.54 -9.19 3.98
C SER A 149 -10.29 -10.04 4.23
N LEU A 150 -9.18 -9.40 4.56
CA LEU A 150 -7.90 -10.03 4.89
C LEU A 150 -7.68 -10.19 6.41
N GLY A 151 -8.68 -9.85 7.23
CA GLY A 151 -8.62 -10.00 8.68
C GLY A 151 -7.91 -8.86 9.42
N PHE A 152 -7.74 -7.70 8.79
CA PHE A 152 -7.29 -6.51 9.50
C PHE A 152 -8.40 -6.00 10.41
N CYS A 153 -8.01 -5.55 11.61
CA CYS A 153 -8.92 -5.00 12.61
C CYS A 153 -8.72 -3.48 12.71
N TYR A 154 -9.83 -2.74 12.77
CA TYR A 154 -9.78 -1.32 13.05
C TYR A 154 -9.21 -1.06 14.46
N CYS A 155 -8.19 -0.21 14.54
CA CYS A 155 -7.46 0.09 15.77
C CYS A 155 -7.68 1.52 16.27
N GLY A 156 -8.03 2.45 15.39
CA GLY A 156 -8.22 3.83 15.78
C GLY A 156 -7.98 4.84 14.66
N ILE A 157 -7.71 6.08 15.05
CA ILE A 157 -7.49 7.20 14.14
C ILE A 157 -6.06 7.69 14.24
N ILE A 158 -5.44 7.89 13.08
CA ILE A 158 -4.14 8.55 12.93
C ILE A 158 -4.39 9.99 12.45
N ASP A 159 -3.71 10.94 13.06
CA ASP A 159 -3.76 12.35 12.67
C ASP A 159 -2.47 12.75 11.93
N TYR A 160 -2.61 13.15 10.68
CA TYR A 160 -1.53 13.67 9.84
C TYR A 160 -1.52 15.21 9.79
N GLY A 161 -2.15 15.88 10.75
CA GLY A 161 -2.23 17.34 10.81
C GLY A 161 -2.99 17.92 9.62
N THR A 162 -2.34 18.78 8.83
CA THR A 162 -2.96 19.44 7.66
C THR A 162 -3.43 18.47 6.58
N ARG A 163 -2.92 17.24 6.56
CA ARG A 163 -3.33 16.16 5.63
C ARG A 163 -4.52 15.36 6.13
N GLY A 164 -5.04 15.74 7.30
CA GLY A 164 -6.24 15.15 7.90
C GLY A 164 -6.02 13.81 8.57
N THR A 165 -7.13 13.21 8.99
CA THR A 165 -7.14 11.95 9.74
C THR A 165 -7.32 10.74 8.84
N ARG A 166 -6.85 9.58 9.34
CA ARG A 166 -6.96 8.27 8.69
C ARG A 166 -7.50 7.23 9.66
N ALA A 167 -8.26 6.29 9.14
CA ALA A 167 -8.60 5.05 9.85
C ALA A 167 -7.42 4.07 9.75
N ALA A 168 -7.02 3.47 10.86
CA ALA A 168 -5.90 2.56 10.97
C ALA A 168 -6.31 1.23 11.64
#